data_fde2d65144b7b73edd364c129aa4c89b
#
_entry.id   fde2d65144b7b73edd364c129aa4c89b
#
_cell.length_a   1.000
_cell.length_b   1.000
_cell.length_c   1.000
_cell.angle_alpha   90.00
_cell.angle_beta   90.00
_cell.angle_gamma   90.00
#
_symmetry.space_group_name_H-M   'P 1'
#
loop_
_entity.id
_entity.type
_entity.pdbx_description
1 polymer ?
#
loop_
_entity_poly.entity_id
_entity_poly.type
_entity_poly.pdbx_seq_one_letter_code
_entity_poly.pdbx_strand_id
1 'polypeptide(L)'
;YEQIYQHAPKSGEGELSYYRMAQSYYQIEDYYMAQYYYSSYMQRFPYSNKSEEVLFMIAMCSVKNSPEFTLDQTETELAISNVQQFVDRYPSSYLVDSCNLIIDQLRFKLERKEFETVQLYDRTENFKAAVAAGELFMEHYSRSAFMEEAHYIVVKNSYFMTINSIESKKSERSAQT
;
A
#
# COMPACT_ATOMS: atom_id res chain seq x y z
N TYR A 1 -0.51 14.18 29.84
CA TYR A 1 -1.67 14.53 29.01
C TYR A 1 -2.94 13.77 29.42
N GLU A 2 -2.85 12.48 29.67
CA GLU A 2 -3.98 11.64 30.02
C GLU A 2 -4.74 12.15 31.26
N GLN A 3 -4.03 12.54 32.33
CA GLN A 3 -4.64 13.10 33.54
C GLN A 3 -5.44 14.39 33.26
N ILE A 4 -4.91 15.28 32.41
CA ILE A 4 -5.60 16.53 32.03
C ILE A 4 -6.88 16.20 31.26
N TYR A 5 -6.79 15.26 30.30
CA TYR A 5 -7.96 14.81 29.54
C TYR A 5 -9.03 14.19 30.46
N GLN A 6 -8.66 13.34 31.43
CA GLN A 6 -9.59 12.72 32.36
C GLN A 6 -10.36 13.73 33.21
N HIS A 7 -9.72 14.84 33.60
CA HIS A 7 -10.35 15.88 34.44
C HIS A 7 -11.25 16.84 33.65
N ALA A 8 -10.97 17.11 32.40
CA ALA A 8 -11.69 18.09 31.59
C ALA A 8 -11.86 17.66 30.12
N PRO A 9 -12.50 16.52 29.81
CA PRO A 9 -12.51 15.88 28.50
C PRO A 9 -13.20 16.71 27.40
N LYS A 10 -14.08 17.65 27.77
CA LYS A 10 -14.82 18.49 26.83
C LYS A 10 -14.29 19.93 26.76
N SER A 11 -13.22 20.24 27.49
CA SER A 11 -12.59 21.56 27.44
C SER A 11 -11.59 21.66 26.28
N GLY A 12 -11.23 22.86 25.88
CA GLY A 12 -10.16 23.08 24.89
C GLY A 12 -8.81 22.54 25.36
N GLU A 13 -8.56 22.52 26.68
CA GLU A 13 -7.36 21.90 27.27
C GLU A 13 -7.41 20.36 27.15
N GLY A 14 -8.59 19.77 27.35
CA GLY A 14 -8.81 18.33 27.15
C GLY A 14 -8.60 17.92 25.69
N GLU A 15 -9.15 18.70 24.76
CA GLU A 15 -8.93 18.51 23.32
C GLU A 15 -7.46 18.59 22.96
N LEU A 16 -6.77 19.64 23.41
CA LEU A 16 -5.34 19.81 23.13
C LEU A 16 -4.50 18.67 23.77
N SER A 17 -4.83 18.26 24.98
CA SER A 17 -4.15 17.16 25.65
C SER A 17 -4.30 15.85 24.91
N TYR A 18 -5.50 15.54 24.41
CA TYR A 18 -5.75 14.34 23.62
C TYR A 18 -4.97 14.34 22.29
N TYR A 19 -4.94 15.48 21.60
CA TYR A 19 -4.12 15.67 20.42
C TYR A 19 -2.62 15.46 20.71
N ARG A 20 -2.13 16.01 21.83
CA ARG A 20 -0.73 15.86 22.24
C ARG A 20 -0.37 14.43 22.61
N MET A 21 -1.31 13.64 23.13
CA MET A 21 -1.11 12.21 23.34
C MET A 21 -0.84 11.49 21.99
N ALA A 22 -1.67 11.74 20.97
CA ALA A 22 -1.45 11.19 19.65
C ALA A 22 -0.08 11.60 19.06
N GLN A 23 0.29 12.87 19.19
CA GLN A 23 1.61 13.37 18.75
C GLN A 23 2.76 12.66 19.49
N SER A 24 2.62 12.42 20.80
CA SER A 24 3.67 11.77 21.58
C SER A 24 3.91 10.33 21.10
N TYR A 25 2.83 9.57 20.81
CA TYR A 25 2.95 8.24 20.22
C TYR A 25 3.60 8.28 18.84
N TYR A 26 3.25 9.25 18.00
CA TYR A 26 3.92 9.41 16.71
C TYR A 26 5.42 9.69 16.83
N GLN A 27 5.83 10.51 17.81
CA GLN A 27 7.24 10.86 18.04
C GLN A 27 8.09 9.69 18.55
N ILE A 28 7.48 8.77 19.31
CA ILE A 28 8.17 7.54 19.76
C ILE A 28 8.02 6.38 18.75
N GLU A 29 7.52 6.70 17.56
CA GLU A 29 7.34 5.77 16.44
C GLU A 29 6.33 4.63 16.70
N ASP A 30 5.50 4.76 17.73
CA ASP A 30 4.34 3.88 17.93
C ASP A 30 3.16 4.36 17.06
N TYR A 31 3.28 4.08 15.76
CA TYR A 31 2.33 4.59 14.77
C TYR A 31 0.93 3.96 14.89
N TYR A 32 0.82 2.74 15.41
CA TYR A 32 -0.48 2.12 15.67
C TYR A 32 -1.22 2.84 16.78
N MET A 33 -0.55 3.13 17.90
CA MET A 33 -1.15 3.90 18.99
C MET A 33 -1.41 5.34 18.58
N ALA A 34 -0.50 5.97 17.82
CA ALA A 34 -0.73 7.31 17.27
C ALA A 34 -1.99 7.35 16.41
N GLN A 35 -2.16 6.41 15.48
CA GLN A 35 -3.33 6.30 14.61
C GLN A 35 -4.62 6.09 15.41
N TYR A 36 -4.59 5.23 16.43
CA TYR A 36 -5.72 5.01 17.34
C TYR A 36 -6.15 6.32 18.02
N TYR A 37 -5.21 7.08 18.60
CA TYR A 37 -5.53 8.33 19.28
C TYR A 37 -5.97 9.43 18.32
N TYR A 38 -5.37 9.54 17.12
CA TYR A 38 -5.84 10.47 16.09
C TYR A 38 -7.25 10.14 15.59
N SER A 39 -7.54 8.86 15.35
CA SER A 39 -8.87 8.41 14.93
C SER A 39 -9.92 8.67 16.01
N SER A 40 -9.57 8.40 17.26
CA SER A 40 -10.44 8.69 18.41
C SER A 40 -10.63 10.20 18.60
N TYR A 41 -9.61 11.02 18.29
CA TYR A 41 -9.74 12.49 18.30
C TYR A 41 -10.79 12.95 17.29
N MET A 42 -10.76 12.46 16.06
CA MET A 42 -11.75 12.81 15.03
C MET A 42 -13.19 12.47 15.45
N GLN A 43 -13.38 11.36 16.16
CA GLN A 43 -14.69 10.95 16.66
C GLN A 43 -15.18 11.84 17.81
N ARG A 44 -14.28 12.27 18.70
CA ARG A 44 -14.59 13.05 19.90
C ARG A 44 -14.78 14.53 19.61
N PHE A 45 -14.01 15.06 18.64
CA PHE A 45 -13.94 16.48 18.28
C PHE A 45 -14.21 16.71 16.78
N PRO A 46 -15.39 16.32 16.27
CA PRO A 46 -15.70 16.32 14.83
C PRO A 46 -15.69 17.71 14.19
N TYR A 47 -15.81 18.78 14.99
CA TYR A 47 -15.83 20.17 14.55
C TYR A 47 -14.52 20.91 14.87
N SER A 48 -13.46 20.19 15.20
CA SER A 48 -12.17 20.79 15.49
C SER A 48 -11.56 21.43 14.23
N ASN A 49 -10.92 22.57 14.42
CA ASN A 49 -10.10 23.20 13.38
C ASN A 49 -8.82 22.40 13.02
N LYS A 50 -8.50 21.38 13.81
CA LYS A 50 -7.39 20.45 13.56
C LYS A 50 -7.78 19.22 12.72
N SER A 51 -9.05 19.12 12.28
CA SER A 51 -9.55 17.93 11.59
C SER A 51 -8.76 17.60 10.31
N GLU A 52 -8.32 18.59 9.54
CA GLU A 52 -7.48 18.40 8.37
C GLU A 52 -6.11 17.82 8.76
N GLU A 53 -5.43 18.47 9.71
CA GLU A 53 -4.12 18.00 10.21
C GLU A 53 -4.20 16.60 10.79
N VAL A 54 -5.23 16.31 11.58
CA VAL A 54 -5.42 15.00 12.21
C VAL A 54 -5.69 13.91 11.17
N LEU A 55 -6.51 14.17 10.15
CA LEU A 55 -6.75 13.19 9.10
C LEU A 55 -5.47 12.91 8.29
N PHE A 56 -4.67 13.94 8.01
CA PHE A 56 -3.36 13.77 7.42
C PHE A 56 -2.43 12.91 8.30
N MET A 57 -2.42 13.14 9.62
CA MET A 57 -1.60 12.34 10.54
C MET A 57 -2.05 10.89 10.63
N ILE A 58 -3.36 10.59 10.52
CA ILE A 58 -3.87 9.21 10.41
C ILE A 58 -3.30 8.54 9.17
N ALA A 59 -3.35 9.22 8.03
CA ALA A 59 -2.76 8.71 6.78
C ALA A 59 -1.25 8.47 6.92
N MET A 60 -0.52 9.41 7.52
CA MET A 60 0.94 9.27 7.74
C MET A 60 1.29 8.12 8.68
N CYS A 61 0.51 7.87 9.72
CA CYS A 61 0.69 6.68 10.57
C CYS A 61 0.55 5.39 9.75
N SER A 62 -0.46 5.29 8.89
CA SER A 62 -0.64 4.12 8.01
C SER A 62 0.54 3.96 7.02
N VAL A 63 1.04 5.06 6.45
CA VAL A 63 2.22 5.05 5.56
C VAL A 63 3.46 4.52 6.30
N LYS A 64 3.65 4.94 7.57
CA LYS A 64 4.76 4.48 8.40
C LYS A 64 4.62 3.01 8.82
N ASN A 65 3.41 2.50 8.99
CA ASN A 65 3.14 1.09 9.28
C ASN A 65 3.26 0.19 8.04
N SER A 66 3.29 0.75 6.83
CA SER A 66 3.45 -0.02 5.59
C SER A 66 4.82 -0.72 5.56
N PRO A 67 4.85 -2.07 5.55
CA PRO A 67 6.09 -2.84 5.67
C PRO A 67 6.92 -2.83 4.39
N GLU A 68 8.09 -3.47 4.44
CA GLU A 68 8.89 -3.77 3.26
C GLU A 68 8.10 -4.60 2.24
N PHE A 69 8.36 -4.40 0.94
CA PHE A 69 7.59 -5.02 -0.16
C PHE A 69 7.59 -6.56 -0.13
N THR A 70 8.59 -7.18 0.50
CA THR A 70 8.70 -8.65 0.64
C THR A 70 7.69 -9.26 1.62
N LEU A 71 7.15 -8.44 2.52
CA LEU A 71 6.19 -8.87 3.54
C LEU A 71 4.74 -8.74 3.02
N ASP A 72 3.77 -9.10 3.86
CA ASP A 72 2.34 -8.88 3.56
C ASP A 72 2.06 -7.38 3.35
N GLN A 73 1.25 -7.04 2.33
CA GLN A 73 1.03 -5.66 1.92
C GLN A 73 -0.36 -5.10 2.30
N THR A 74 -1.09 -5.79 3.15
CA THR A 74 -2.42 -5.34 3.63
C THR A 74 -2.34 -3.94 4.24
N GLU A 75 -1.31 -3.65 5.05
CA GLU A 75 -1.07 -2.32 5.63
C GLU A 75 -0.72 -1.27 4.55
N THR A 76 -0.09 -1.67 3.45
CA THR A 76 0.21 -0.76 2.33
C THR A 76 -1.07 -0.37 1.58
N GLU A 77 -1.98 -1.30 1.36
CA GLU A 77 -3.28 -1.05 0.76
C GLU A 77 -4.13 -0.12 1.65
N LEU A 78 -4.12 -0.38 2.96
CA LEU A 78 -4.76 0.50 3.95
C LEU A 78 -4.16 1.91 3.93
N ALA A 79 -2.84 2.03 3.82
CA ALA A 79 -2.16 3.32 3.72
C ALA A 79 -2.60 4.10 2.47
N ILE A 80 -2.68 3.46 1.31
CA ILE A 80 -3.18 4.07 0.08
C ILE A 80 -4.61 4.57 0.29
N SER A 81 -5.48 3.76 0.89
CA SER A 81 -6.87 4.12 1.17
C SER A 81 -6.96 5.34 2.10
N ASN A 82 -6.18 5.38 3.18
CA ASN A 82 -6.20 6.49 4.13
C ASN A 82 -5.64 7.80 3.53
N VAL A 83 -4.60 7.72 2.70
CA VAL A 83 -4.07 8.90 1.99
C VAL A 83 -5.09 9.39 0.96
N GLN A 84 -5.75 8.49 0.23
CA GLN A 84 -6.80 8.85 -0.72
C GLN A 84 -7.98 9.51 -0.02
N GLN A 85 -8.41 9.00 1.14
CA GLN A 85 -9.46 9.61 1.95
C GLN A 85 -9.14 11.05 2.35
N PHE A 86 -7.86 11.35 2.66
CA PHE A 86 -7.44 12.72 2.92
C PHE A 86 -7.58 13.60 1.68
N VAL A 87 -7.10 13.16 0.52
CA VAL A 87 -7.18 13.89 -0.75
C VAL A 87 -8.63 14.17 -1.13
N ASP A 88 -9.51 13.18 -1.00
CA ASP A 88 -10.93 13.31 -1.35
C ASP A 88 -11.66 14.30 -0.42
N ARG A 89 -11.29 14.31 0.86
CA ARG A 89 -11.93 15.20 1.86
C ARG A 89 -11.41 16.64 1.81
N TYR A 90 -10.13 16.82 1.46
CA TYR A 90 -9.46 18.12 1.43
C TYR A 90 -8.76 18.38 0.09
N PRO A 91 -9.52 18.43 -1.03
CA PRO A 91 -8.92 18.54 -2.38
C PRO A 91 -8.19 19.87 -2.62
N SER A 92 -8.44 20.89 -1.80
CA SER A 92 -7.76 22.20 -1.88
C SER A 92 -6.60 22.32 -0.90
N SER A 93 -6.25 21.28 -0.17
CA SER A 93 -5.11 21.29 0.75
C SER A 93 -3.79 21.40 -0.01
N TYR A 94 -2.85 22.16 0.54
CA TYR A 94 -1.48 22.25 -0.01
C TYR A 94 -0.69 20.93 0.10
N LEU A 95 -1.21 19.94 0.82
CA LEU A 95 -0.61 18.62 1.00
C LEU A 95 -1.01 17.61 -0.10
N VAL A 96 -1.98 17.97 -0.97
CA VAL A 96 -2.52 17.03 -1.98
C VAL A 96 -1.45 16.51 -2.92
N ASP A 97 -0.56 17.37 -3.42
CA ASP A 97 0.52 16.95 -4.31
C ASP A 97 1.48 15.95 -3.62
N SER A 98 1.81 16.21 -2.35
CA SER A 98 2.63 15.28 -1.55
C SER A 98 1.91 13.96 -1.30
N CYS A 99 0.61 13.99 -1.03
CA CYS A 99 -0.21 12.79 -0.87
C CYS A 99 -0.24 11.94 -2.15
N ASN A 100 -0.39 12.57 -3.32
CA ASN A 100 -0.37 11.86 -4.60
C ASN A 100 0.98 11.17 -4.84
N LEU A 101 2.10 11.85 -4.54
CA LEU A 101 3.42 11.23 -4.62
C LEU A 101 3.57 10.02 -3.67
N ILE A 102 3.03 10.11 -2.46
CA ILE A 102 3.03 8.99 -1.51
C ILE A 102 2.20 7.82 -2.04
N ILE A 103 1.02 8.07 -2.61
CA ILE A 103 0.18 7.05 -3.23
C ILE A 103 0.93 6.34 -4.36
N ASP A 104 1.62 7.11 -5.22
CA ASP A 104 2.39 6.55 -6.32
C ASP A 104 3.56 5.68 -5.82
N GLN A 105 4.26 6.09 -4.76
CA GLN A 105 5.31 5.29 -4.14
C GLN A 105 4.78 3.98 -3.52
N LEU A 106 3.62 4.03 -2.86
CA LEU A 106 2.99 2.84 -2.28
C LEU A 106 2.49 1.89 -3.38
N ARG A 107 1.89 2.40 -4.46
CA ARG A 107 1.49 1.62 -5.63
C ARG A 107 2.68 0.97 -6.30
N PHE A 108 3.79 1.68 -6.47
CA PHE A 108 5.03 1.12 -7.00
C PHE A 108 5.58 -0.01 -6.11
N LYS A 109 5.43 0.09 -4.79
CA LYS A 109 5.79 -0.99 -3.85
C LYS A 109 4.97 -2.25 -4.10
N LEU A 110 3.65 -2.13 -4.32
CA LEU A 110 2.77 -3.26 -4.66
C LEU A 110 3.13 -3.86 -6.01
N GLU A 111 3.31 -3.03 -7.03
CA GLU A 111 3.75 -3.42 -8.37
C GLU A 111 5.06 -4.23 -8.32
N ARG A 112 6.05 -3.73 -7.58
CA ARG A 112 7.32 -4.41 -7.39
C ARG A 112 7.15 -5.78 -6.73
N LYS A 113 6.29 -5.89 -5.73
CA LYS A 113 6.01 -7.18 -5.08
C LYS A 113 5.42 -8.20 -6.05
N GLU A 114 4.45 -7.80 -6.85
CA GLU A 114 3.86 -8.71 -7.85
C GLU A 114 4.90 -9.13 -8.89
N PHE A 115 5.72 -8.20 -9.37
CA PHE A 115 6.77 -8.52 -10.33
C PHE A 115 7.86 -9.46 -9.75
N GLU A 116 8.29 -9.25 -8.51
CA GLU A 116 9.21 -10.17 -7.82
C GLU A 116 8.63 -11.59 -7.69
N THR A 117 7.32 -11.73 -7.61
CA THR A 117 6.64 -13.04 -7.62
C THR A 117 6.76 -13.71 -8.99
N VAL A 118 6.62 -12.95 -10.09
CA VAL A 118 6.85 -13.45 -11.45
C VAL A 118 8.30 -13.95 -11.61
N GLN A 119 9.26 -13.13 -11.17
CA GLN A 119 10.69 -13.50 -11.21
C GLN A 119 11.00 -14.72 -10.32
N LEU A 120 10.34 -14.84 -9.17
CA LEU A 120 10.52 -16.01 -8.29
C LEU A 120 10.11 -17.30 -8.99
N TYR A 121 8.95 -17.32 -9.65
CA TYR A 121 8.49 -18.48 -10.39
C TYR A 121 9.41 -18.79 -11.58
N ASP A 122 9.93 -17.79 -12.26
CA ASP A 122 10.90 -17.97 -13.33
C ASP A 122 12.21 -18.59 -12.80
N ARG A 123 12.77 -18.08 -11.72
CA ARG A 123 14.01 -18.58 -11.09
C ARG A 123 13.86 -20.00 -10.53
N THR A 124 12.67 -20.36 -10.08
CA THR A 124 12.37 -21.70 -9.54
C THR A 124 11.90 -22.69 -10.61
N GLU A 125 11.96 -22.30 -11.89
CA GLU A 125 11.54 -23.12 -13.03
C GLU A 125 10.10 -23.62 -12.93
N ASN A 126 9.25 -22.89 -12.20
CA ASN A 126 7.82 -23.18 -12.17
C ASN A 126 7.14 -22.50 -13.36
N PHE A 127 7.43 -23.04 -14.56
CA PHE A 127 7.07 -22.43 -15.84
C PHE A 127 5.59 -22.05 -15.93
N LYS A 128 4.69 -22.94 -15.49
CA LYS A 128 3.25 -22.67 -15.53
C LYS A 128 2.85 -21.50 -14.63
N ALA A 129 3.40 -21.43 -13.42
CA ALA A 129 3.11 -20.35 -12.49
C ALA A 129 3.74 -19.03 -12.96
N ALA A 130 4.95 -19.08 -13.56
CA ALA A 130 5.61 -17.91 -14.11
C ALA A 130 4.81 -17.28 -15.26
N VAL A 131 4.24 -18.09 -16.17
CA VAL A 131 3.37 -17.60 -17.25
C VAL A 131 2.11 -16.96 -16.66
N ALA A 132 1.38 -17.69 -15.82
CA ALA A 132 0.14 -17.18 -15.24
C ALA A 132 0.33 -15.89 -14.41
N ALA A 133 1.38 -15.84 -13.58
CA ALA A 133 1.70 -14.65 -12.79
C ALA A 133 2.14 -13.48 -13.68
N GLY A 134 2.92 -13.74 -14.73
CA GLY A 134 3.36 -12.72 -15.68
C GLY A 134 2.21 -12.11 -16.48
N GLU A 135 1.28 -12.94 -16.96
CA GLU A 135 0.07 -12.49 -17.66
C GLU A 135 -0.80 -11.60 -16.74
N LEU A 136 -1.03 -12.05 -15.50
CA LEU A 136 -1.79 -11.28 -14.50
C LEU A 136 -1.11 -9.94 -14.17
N PHE A 137 0.22 -9.96 -13.99
CA PHE A 137 0.99 -8.74 -13.76
C PHE A 137 0.83 -7.73 -14.91
N MET A 138 0.93 -8.18 -16.16
CA MET A 138 0.77 -7.34 -17.34
C MET A 138 -0.64 -6.76 -17.48
N GLU A 139 -1.66 -7.51 -17.05
CA GLU A 139 -3.04 -7.05 -17.01
C GLU A 139 -3.23 -5.95 -15.97
N HIS A 140 -2.70 -6.15 -14.75
CA HIS A 140 -2.84 -5.18 -13.66
C HIS A 140 -2.01 -3.90 -13.86
N TYR A 141 -0.80 -4.03 -14.41
CA TYR A 141 0.19 -2.94 -14.49
C TYR A 141 0.60 -2.61 -15.94
N SER A 142 -0.38 -2.32 -16.79
CA SER A 142 -0.17 -2.09 -18.23
C SER A 142 0.82 -0.95 -18.60
N ARG A 143 1.21 -0.12 -17.63
CA ARG A 143 2.17 0.98 -17.78
C ARG A 143 3.44 0.79 -16.94
N SER A 144 3.66 -0.42 -16.45
CA SER A 144 4.81 -0.77 -15.63
C SER A 144 6.15 -0.58 -16.36
N ALA A 145 7.15 -0.13 -15.61
CA ALA A 145 8.54 -0.15 -16.09
C ALA A 145 9.08 -1.59 -16.24
N PHE A 146 8.44 -2.57 -15.61
CA PHE A 146 8.83 -3.99 -15.70
C PHE A 146 8.14 -4.75 -16.84
N MET A 147 7.34 -4.06 -17.67
CA MET A 147 6.51 -4.69 -18.71
C MET A 147 7.35 -5.50 -19.73
N GLU A 148 8.47 -4.96 -20.19
CA GLU A 148 9.35 -5.64 -21.16
C GLU A 148 9.93 -6.93 -20.58
N GLU A 149 10.38 -6.88 -19.33
CA GLU A 149 10.92 -8.05 -18.63
C GLU A 149 9.83 -9.10 -18.33
N ALA A 150 8.63 -8.65 -17.95
CA ALA A 150 7.48 -9.53 -17.75
C ALA A 150 7.12 -10.28 -19.04
N HIS A 151 7.04 -9.59 -20.17
CA HIS A 151 6.84 -10.21 -21.48
C HIS A 151 7.91 -11.26 -21.80
N TYR A 152 9.18 -10.91 -21.59
CA TYR A 152 10.28 -11.85 -21.81
C TYR A 152 10.14 -13.11 -20.95
N ILE A 153 9.81 -12.96 -19.66
CA ILE A 153 9.61 -14.09 -18.74
C ILE A 153 8.46 -14.97 -19.21
N VAL A 154 7.33 -14.38 -19.61
CA VAL A 154 6.17 -15.13 -20.11
C VAL A 154 6.52 -15.95 -21.35
N VAL A 155 7.13 -15.32 -22.38
CA VAL A 155 7.52 -16.00 -23.62
C VAL A 155 8.52 -17.12 -23.35
N LYS A 156 9.57 -16.82 -22.57
CA LYS A 156 10.59 -17.81 -22.18
C LYS A 156 9.97 -19.04 -21.49
N ASN A 157 9.11 -18.81 -20.51
CA ASN A 157 8.51 -19.91 -19.73
C ASN A 157 7.45 -20.68 -20.54
N SER A 158 6.71 -20.02 -21.43
CA SER A 158 5.80 -20.68 -22.38
C SER A 158 6.57 -21.61 -23.31
N TYR A 159 7.72 -21.19 -23.80
CA TYR A 159 8.61 -22.04 -24.60
C TYR A 159 9.06 -23.28 -23.81
N PHE A 160 9.53 -23.11 -22.57
CA PHE A 160 9.93 -24.26 -21.73
C PHE A 160 8.78 -25.19 -21.41
N MET A 161 7.56 -24.67 -21.18
CA MET A 161 6.37 -25.49 -21.05
C MET A 161 6.11 -26.34 -22.30
N THR A 162 6.35 -25.80 -23.48
CA THR A 162 6.12 -26.51 -24.75
C THR A 162 7.13 -27.64 -24.92
N ILE A 163 8.43 -27.37 -24.78
CA ILE A 163 9.46 -28.42 -25.00
C ILE A 163 9.43 -29.51 -23.94
N ASN A 164 9.02 -29.19 -22.71
CA ASN A 164 8.88 -30.16 -21.61
C ASN A 164 7.52 -30.88 -21.60
N SER A 165 6.66 -30.62 -22.59
CA SER A 165 5.37 -31.28 -22.70
C SER A 165 5.46 -32.70 -23.27
N ILE A 166 4.50 -33.53 -22.88
CA ILE A 166 4.28 -34.78 -23.57
C ILE A 166 3.90 -34.53 -25.04
N GLU A 167 4.31 -35.44 -25.94
CA GLU A 167 4.18 -35.27 -27.39
C GLU A 167 2.77 -34.88 -27.83
N SER A 168 1.73 -35.45 -27.21
CA SER A 168 0.32 -35.16 -27.52
C SER A 168 -0.14 -33.74 -27.18
N LYS A 169 0.63 -33.00 -26.38
CA LYS A 169 0.29 -31.59 -26.00
C LYS A 169 1.23 -30.55 -26.59
N LYS A 170 2.28 -30.95 -27.29
CA LYS A 170 3.28 -30.02 -27.85
C LYS A 170 2.67 -29.08 -28.88
N SER A 171 1.85 -29.64 -29.80
CA SER A 171 1.23 -28.83 -30.86
C SER A 171 0.23 -27.78 -30.31
N GLU A 172 -0.52 -28.13 -29.27
CA GLU A 172 -1.45 -27.21 -28.63
C GLU A 172 -0.71 -26.06 -27.93
N ARG A 173 0.36 -26.37 -27.19
CA ARG A 173 1.13 -25.38 -26.43
C ARG A 173 2.02 -24.51 -27.30
N SER A 174 2.56 -25.04 -28.41
CA SER A 174 3.32 -24.21 -29.36
C SER A 174 2.49 -23.17 -30.10
N ALA A 175 1.18 -23.38 -30.20
CA ALA A 175 0.27 -22.39 -30.76
C ALA A 175 -0.07 -21.24 -29.78
N GLN A 176 0.18 -21.42 -28.47
CA GLN A 176 -0.05 -20.44 -27.41
C GLN A 176 1.22 -19.62 -27.05
N THR A 177 2.38 -20.02 -27.53
CA THR A 177 3.67 -19.33 -27.35
C THR A 177 3.90 -18.31 -28.48
#